data_7460b7d60d513f232472b11efd30f74a
#
_entry.id   7460b7d60d513f232472b11efd30f74a
#
_cell.length_a   1.000
_cell.length_b   1.000
_cell.length_c   1.000
_cell.angle_alpha   90.00
_cell.angle_beta   90.00
_cell.angle_gamma   90.00
#
_symmetry.space_group_name_H-M   'P 1'
#
loop_
_entity.id
_entity.type
_entity.pdbx_description
1 polymer ?
#
loop_
_entity_poly.entity_id
_entity_poly.type
_entity_poly.pdbx_seq_one_letter_code
_entity_poly.pdbx_strand_id
1 'polypeptide(L)'
;MRSFALGIAVALLLLLIAGQVALPPYLSGRVEDRLREGGGTADVSLSAIPSYALLAGRGSRFEAEGSGLQFDPDSRRERPFDRLDGFDEVSIDIRDSRAGPLRIEEMILSRDGDDAPYRLDVRASAIPRDLAADLGSRAGGALGGLAGDLAARTLPGGGSVAVPVDVQAVIASQDGRVSVTDADGSVAGLPSGPLTEIVLAAVLERL
;
A
#
# COMPACT_ATOMS: atom_id res chain seq x y z
N MET A 1 45.35 -27.28 -14.58
CA MET A 1 44.75 -25.93 -14.50
C MET A 1 43.36 -25.84 -15.12
N ARG A 2 43.11 -26.43 -16.33
CA ARG A 2 41.77 -26.40 -16.99
C ARG A 2 40.66 -27.06 -16.16
N SER A 3 40.94 -28.20 -15.49
CA SER A 3 39.96 -28.92 -14.69
C SER A 3 39.53 -28.16 -13.40
N PHE A 4 40.46 -27.38 -12.81
CA PHE A 4 40.17 -26.56 -11.65
C PHE A 4 39.32 -25.35 -11.99
N ALA A 5 39.58 -24.71 -13.13
CA ALA A 5 38.77 -23.60 -13.62
C ALA A 5 37.33 -24.05 -13.98
N LEU A 6 37.20 -25.25 -14.55
CA LEU A 6 35.89 -25.84 -14.83
C LEU A 6 35.10 -26.13 -13.55
N GLY A 7 35.76 -26.66 -12.50
CA GLY A 7 35.16 -26.93 -11.21
C GLY A 7 34.63 -25.65 -10.53
N ILE A 8 35.40 -24.56 -10.57
CA ILE A 8 34.99 -23.27 -10.03
C ILE A 8 33.81 -22.71 -10.84
N ALA A 9 33.83 -22.79 -12.17
CA ALA A 9 32.73 -22.32 -13.02
C ALA A 9 31.43 -23.08 -12.73
N VAL A 10 31.50 -24.41 -12.56
CA VAL A 10 30.33 -25.23 -12.21
C VAL A 10 29.82 -24.89 -10.80
N ALA A 11 30.71 -24.69 -9.83
CA ALA A 11 30.32 -24.29 -8.48
C ALA A 11 29.64 -22.91 -8.44
N LEU A 12 30.16 -21.94 -9.19
CA LEU A 12 29.55 -20.62 -9.32
C LEU A 12 28.18 -20.69 -10.03
N LEU A 13 28.06 -21.52 -11.06
CA LEU A 13 26.77 -21.72 -11.75
C LEU A 13 25.73 -22.34 -10.82
N LEU A 14 26.12 -23.34 -10.02
CA LEU A 14 25.23 -23.96 -9.04
C LEU A 14 24.81 -22.98 -7.94
N LEU A 15 25.73 -22.13 -7.47
CA LEU A 15 25.42 -21.05 -6.51
C LEU A 15 24.46 -20.02 -7.09
N LEU A 16 24.62 -19.63 -8.35
CA LEU A 16 23.69 -18.74 -9.03
C LEU A 16 22.30 -19.36 -9.16
N ILE A 17 22.22 -20.64 -9.56
CA ILE A 17 20.95 -21.36 -9.68
C ILE A 17 20.28 -21.50 -8.30
N ALA A 18 21.03 -21.86 -7.26
CA ALA A 18 20.51 -21.96 -5.91
C ALA A 18 19.98 -20.60 -5.41
N GLY A 19 20.70 -19.50 -5.68
CA GLY A 19 20.25 -18.15 -5.38
C GLY A 19 18.96 -17.77 -6.10
N GLN A 20 18.82 -18.15 -7.37
CA GLN A 20 17.59 -17.88 -8.15
C GLN A 20 16.35 -18.53 -7.53
N VAL A 21 16.48 -19.71 -6.94
CA VAL A 21 15.35 -20.47 -6.37
C VAL A 21 15.09 -20.08 -4.91
N ALA A 22 16.11 -19.76 -4.13
CA ALA A 22 16.00 -19.56 -2.69
C ALA A 22 15.69 -18.09 -2.28
N LEU A 23 16.15 -17.10 -3.05
CA LEU A 23 15.98 -15.70 -2.71
C LEU A 23 14.53 -15.21 -2.72
N PRO A 24 13.70 -15.51 -3.75
CA PRO A 24 12.33 -15.03 -3.79
C PRO A 24 11.51 -15.46 -2.56
N PRO A 25 11.41 -16.75 -2.20
CA PRO A 25 10.60 -17.16 -1.06
C PRO A 25 11.15 -16.64 0.29
N TYR A 26 12.47 -16.48 0.41
CA TYR A 26 13.06 -15.91 1.63
C TYR A 26 12.67 -14.44 1.83
N LEU A 27 12.69 -13.64 0.76
CA LEU A 27 12.33 -12.23 0.83
C LEU A 27 10.82 -12.03 0.95
N SER A 28 10.01 -12.84 0.26
CA SER A 28 8.55 -12.86 0.40
C SER A 28 8.14 -13.11 1.84
N GLY A 29 8.68 -14.16 2.47
CA GLY A 29 8.38 -14.47 3.87
C GLY A 29 8.67 -13.31 4.83
N ARG A 30 9.73 -12.56 4.60
CA ARG A 30 10.03 -11.36 5.42
C ARG A 30 9.01 -10.24 5.26
N VAL A 31 8.48 -10.05 4.05
CA VAL A 31 7.42 -9.06 3.79
C VAL A 31 6.11 -9.52 4.42
N GLU A 32 5.77 -10.80 4.27
CA GLU A 32 4.60 -11.41 4.90
C GLU A 32 4.61 -11.26 6.42
N ASP A 33 5.73 -11.63 7.08
CA ASP A 33 5.88 -11.52 8.53
C ASP A 33 5.63 -10.09 9.00
N ARG A 34 6.15 -9.12 8.26
CA ARG A 34 5.97 -7.70 8.57
C ARG A 34 4.53 -7.21 8.37
N LEU A 35 3.83 -7.72 7.36
CA LEU A 35 2.41 -7.41 7.15
C LEU A 35 1.53 -8.02 8.24
N ARG A 36 1.91 -9.19 8.76
CA ARG A 36 1.20 -9.91 9.82
C ARG A 36 1.47 -9.39 11.22
N GLU A 37 2.44 -8.50 11.44
CA GLU A 37 2.77 -7.95 12.78
C GLU A 37 1.55 -7.35 13.50
N GLY A 38 0.63 -6.72 12.75
CA GLY A 38 -0.64 -6.18 13.28
C GLY A 38 -1.77 -7.20 13.39
N GLY A 39 -1.58 -8.46 12.95
CA GLY A 39 -2.60 -9.49 12.83
C GLY A 39 -3.06 -9.69 11.38
N GLY A 40 -3.93 -10.69 11.16
CA GLY A 40 -4.43 -11.06 9.84
C GLY A 40 -3.55 -12.06 9.11
N THR A 41 -3.83 -12.23 7.82
CA THR A 41 -3.09 -13.11 6.90
C THR A 41 -2.53 -12.30 5.75
N ALA A 42 -1.34 -12.65 5.30
CA ALA A 42 -0.73 -12.08 4.11
C ALA A 42 -0.02 -13.20 3.34
N ASP A 43 -0.07 -13.10 2.03
CA ASP A 43 0.70 -13.90 1.08
C ASP A 43 1.42 -12.94 0.15
N VAL A 44 2.72 -13.13 -0.06
CA VAL A 44 3.54 -12.24 -0.88
C VAL A 44 4.36 -13.05 -1.86
N SER A 45 4.31 -12.69 -3.12
CA SER A 45 5.09 -13.26 -4.20
C SER A 45 5.98 -12.22 -4.85
N LEU A 46 7.27 -12.52 -4.93
CA LEU A 46 8.27 -11.66 -5.56
C LEU A 46 8.94 -12.40 -6.72
N SER A 47 9.05 -11.75 -7.87
CA SER A 47 9.72 -12.30 -9.03
C SER A 47 10.77 -11.32 -9.58
N ALA A 48 11.94 -11.87 -9.94
CA ALA A 48 12.97 -11.12 -10.64
C ALA A 48 13.86 -12.07 -11.46
N ILE A 49 14.32 -11.60 -12.59
CA ILE A 49 15.33 -12.27 -13.41
C ILE A 49 16.42 -11.25 -13.73
N PRO A 50 17.61 -11.39 -13.13
CA PRO A 50 18.04 -12.41 -12.15
C PRO A 50 17.53 -12.12 -10.73
N SER A 51 17.32 -13.17 -9.90
CA SER A 51 16.74 -13.04 -8.54
C SER A 51 17.57 -12.18 -7.58
N TYR A 52 18.87 -12.03 -7.80
CA TYR A 52 19.68 -11.13 -6.96
C TYR A 52 19.29 -9.66 -7.10
N ALA A 53 18.54 -9.27 -8.14
CA ALA A 53 18.01 -7.92 -8.30
C ALA A 53 17.03 -7.57 -7.15
N LEU A 54 16.36 -8.57 -6.56
CA LEU A 54 15.50 -8.39 -5.38
C LEU A 54 16.27 -7.84 -4.16
N LEU A 55 17.55 -8.15 -4.04
CA LEU A 55 18.41 -7.58 -2.97
C LEU A 55 18.61 -6.07 -3.13
N ALA A 56 18.50 -5.58 -4.36
CA ALA A 56 18.54 -4.15 -4.69
C ALA A 56 17.13 -3.53 -4.73
N GLY A 57 16.08 -4.26 -4.31
CA GLY A 57 14.69 -3.80 -4.36
C GLY A 57 14.14 -3.70 -5.79
N ARG A 58 14.64 -4.50 -6.73
CA ARG A 58 14.21 -4.51 -8.12
C ARG A 58 13.70 -5.89 -8.54
N GLY A 59 12.62 -5.91 -9.31
CA GLY A 59 12.03 -7.15 -9.78
C GLY A 59 11.09 -6.94 -10.96
N SER A 60 10.67 -8.04 -11.56
CA SER A 60 9.67 -8.02 -12.64
C SER A 60 8.25 -7.93 -12.10
N ARG A 61 7.99 -8.55 -10.93
CA ARG A 61 6.64 -8.58 -10.36
C ARG A 61 6.66 -8.60 -8.83
N PHE A 62 5.77 -7.81 -8.26
CA PHE A 62 5.42 -7.80 -6.84
C PHE A 62 3.93 -8.10 -6.71
N GLU A 63 3.57 -9.16 -6.02
CA GLU A 63 2.17 -9.50 -5.70
C GLU A 63 2.03 -9.63 -4.20
N ALA A 64 0.98 -9.03 -3.64
CA ALA A 64 0.64 -9.17 -2.23
C ALA A 64 -0.86 -9.28 -2.05
N GLU A 65 -1.30 -10.32 -1.37
CA GLU A 65 -2.68 -10.50 -0.96
C GLU A 65 -2.75 -10.49 0.57
N GLY A 66 -3.74 -9.81 1.13
CA GLY A 66 -3.87 -9.71 2.58
C GLY A 66 -5.31 -9.61 3.04
N SER A 67 -5.59 -10.17 4.22
CA SER A 67 -6.91 -10.06 4.85
C SER A 67 -6.80 -9.95 6.36
N GLY A 68 -7.69 -9.14 6.95
CA GLY A 68 -7.73 -8.94 8.39
C GLY A 68 -6.53 -8.16 8.95
N LEU A 69 -5.77 -7.47 8.10
CA LEU A 69 -4.58 -6.72 8.49
C LEU A 69 -4.95 -5.50 9.31
N GLN A 70 -4.07 -5.13 10.23
CA GLN A 70 -4.18 -3.91 11.01
C GLN A 70 -2.98 -3.01 10.72
N PHE A 71 -3.23 -1.92 10.01
CA PHE A 71 -2.21 -0.93 9.71
C PHE A 71 -2.16 0.10 10.84
N ASP A 72 -0.99 0.22 11.46
CA ASP A 72 -0.74 1.28 12.42
C ASP A 72 -0.51 2.60 11.68
N PRO A 73 -1.42 3.57 11.84
CA PRO A 73 -1.30 4.85 11.16
C PRO A 73 -0.12 5.71 11.67
N ASP A 74 0.42 5.40 12.85
CA ASP A 74 1.53 6.13 13.44
C ASP A 74 2.90 5.54 13.09
N SER A 75 2.92 4.37 12.43
CA SER A 75 4.14 3.83 11.88
C SER A 75 4.62 4.74 10.74
N ARG A 76 5.58 5.62 11.04
CA ARG A 76 6.31 6.41 10.03
C ARG A 76 7.11 5.47 9.15
N ARG A 77 6.48 4.88 8.17
CA ARG A 77 7.17 4.07 7.17
C ARG A 77 7.74 4.99 6.11
N GLU A 78 9.01 4.81 5.88
CA GLU A 78 9.74 5.37 4.78
C GLU A 78 9.01 5.04 3.48
N ARG A 79 8.53 6.04 2.78
CA ARG A 79 8.10 6.08 1.38
C ARG A 79 7.85 4.70 0.75
N PRO A 80 6.65 4.14 0.87
CA PRO A 80 6.36 2.77 0.41
C PRO A 80 6.57 2.62 -1.09
N PHE A 81 6.29 3.65 -1.87
CA PHE A 81 6.48 3.65 -3.32
C PHE A 81 7.95 3.55 -3.74
N ASP A 82 8.93 4.00 -2.92
CA ASP A 82 10.36 3.81 -3.22
C ASP A 82 10.72 2.33 -3.46
N ARG A 83 10.03 1.43 -2.75
CA ARG A 83 10.25 -0.01 -2.90
C ARG A 83 9.43 -0.61 -4.03
N LEU A 84 8.20 -0.13 -4.23
CA LEU A 84 7.31 -0.62 -5.28
C LEU A 84 7.78 -0.15 -6.66
N ASP A 85 8.39 1.04 -6.76
CA ASP A 85 8.91 1.59 -8.01
C ASP A 85 10.02 0.73 -8.61
N GLY A 86 10.65 -0.12 -7.83
CA GLY A 86 11.64 -1.07 -8.30
C GLY A 86 11.08 -2.30 -9.05
N PHE A 87 9.76 -2.46 -9.12
CA PHE A 87 9.12 -3.60 -9.80
C PHE A 87 8.37 -3.14 -11.03
N ASP A 88 8.47 -3.89 -12.14
CA ASP A 88 7.77 -3.57 -13.39
C ASP A 88 6.26 -3.71 -13.24
N GLU A 89 5.81 -4.78 -12.59
CA GLU A 89 4.41 -5.07 -12.30
C GLU A 89 4.17 -5.10 -10.79
N VAL A 90 3.13 -4.44 -10.33
CA VAL A 90 2.70 -4.44 -8.92
C VAL A 90 1.22 -4.77 -8.84
N SER A 91 0.88 -5.71 -7.97
CA SER A 91 -0.51 -6.08 -7.66
C SER A 91 -0.63 -6.28 -6.15
N ILE A 92 -1.44 -5.46 -5.51
CA ILE A 92 -1.74 -5.55 -4.07
C ILE A 92 -3.25 -5.62 -3.91
N ASP A 93 -3.74 -6.68 -3.28
CA ASP A 93 -5.16 -6.88 -2.95
C ASP A 93 -5.28 -7.08 -1.43
N ILE A 94 -5.91 -6.14 -0.76
CA ILE A 94 -6.08 -6.15 0.69
C ILE A 94 -7.57 -6.08 1.00
N ARG A 95 -8.05 -7.01 1.83
CA ARG A 95 -9.46 -7.14 2.19
C ARG A 95 -9.65 -7.15 3.71
N ASP A 96 -10.87 -6.78 4.14
CA ASP A 96 -11.33 -6.88 5.53
C ASP A 96 -10.34 -6.33 6.57
N SER A 97 -9.65 -5.27 6.25
CA SER A 97 -8.52 -4.73 7.00
C SER A 97 -8.87 -3.41 7.71
N ARG A 98 -7.97 -2.91 8.54
CA ARG A 98 -8.17 -1.64 9.26
C ARG A 98 -6.95 -0.76 9.15
N ALA A 99 -7.18 0.55 8.97
CA ALA A 99 -6.16 1.58 9.01
C ALA A 99 -6.64 2.75 9.89
N GLY A 100 -6.32 2.70 11.18
CA GLY A 100 -6.85 3.65 12.16
C GLY A 100 -8.38 3.62 12.21
N PRO A 101 -9.07 4.76 11.95
CA PRO A 101 -10.53 4.85 11.96
C PRO A 101 -11.19 4.29 10.69
N LEU A 102 -10.41 3.95 9.66
CA LEU A 102 -10.90 3.38 8.42
C LEU A 102 -11.01 1.85 8.53
N ARG A 103 -12.16 1.32 8.16
CA ARG A 103 -12.37 -0.10 7.90
C ARG A 103 -12.29 -0.32 6.40
N ILE A 104 -11.23 -0.94 5.95
CA ILE A 104 -10.99 -1.25 4.54
C ILE A 104 -11.73 -2.55 4.21
N GLU A 105 -12.71 -2.47 3.34
CA GLU A 105 -13.42 -3.63 2.82
C GLU A 105 -12.61 -4.27 1.69
N GLU A 106 -12.09 -3.43 0.79
CA GLU A 106 -11.22 -3.83 -0.30
C GLU A 106 -10.30 -2.67 -0.68
N MET A 107 -9.03 -2.96 -0.92
CA MET A 107 -8.06 -2.03 -1.47
C MET A 107 -7.25 -2.76 -2.54
N ILE A 108 -7.30 -2.26 -3.76
CA ILE A 108 -6.53 -2.78 -4.88
C ILE A 108 -5.58 -1.69 -5.35
N LEU A 109 -4.28 -2.00 -5.37
CA LEU A 109 -3.26 -1.15 -5.97
C LEU A 109 -2.58 -1.96 -7.08
N SER A 110 -2.58 -1.44 -8.29
CA SER A 110 -1.98 -2.12 -9.44
C SER A 110 -1.12 -1.18 -10.29
N ARG A 111 -0.08 -1.75 -10.90
CA ARG A 111 0.74 -1.11 -11.92
C ARG A 111 1.16 -2.16 -12.95
N ASP A 112 0.95 -1.85 -14.22
CA ASP A 112 1.24 -2.73 -15.36
C ASP A 112 2.37 -2.12 -16.21
N GLY A 113 3.60 -2.27 -15.77
CA GLY A 113 4.80 -1.78 -16.46
C GLY A 113 5.54 -0.69 -15.70
N ASP A 114 6.83 -0.57 -15.96
CA ASP A 114 7.77 0.30 -15.24
C ASP A 114 7.40 1.79 -15.33
N ASP A 115 6.96 2.24 -16.50
CA ASP A 115 6.56 3.64 -16.74
C ASP A 115 5.05 3.89 -16.51
N ALA A 116 4.27 2.87 -16.13
CA ALA A 116 2.84 3.00 -15.93
C ALA A 116 2.51 3.65 -14.58
N PRO A 117 1.46 4.49 -14.49
CA PRO A 117 0.99 4.98 -13.21
C PRO A 117 0.34 3.85 -12.40
N TYR A 118 0.36 3.99 -11.09
CA TYR A 118 -0.41 3.14 -10.20
C TYR A 118 -1.89 3.50 -10.29
N ARG A 119 -2.73 2.48 -10.26
CA ARG A 119 -4.17 2.59 -10.09
C ARG A 119 -4.53 2.10 -8.71
N LEU A 120 -5.19 2.95 -7.94
CA LEU A 120 -5.67 2.66 -6.60
C LEU A 120 -7.19 2.66 -6.62
N ASP A 121 -7.79 1.59 -6.12
CA ASP A 121 -9.22 1.47 -5.86
C ASP A 121 -9.41 1.08 -4.40
N VAL A 122 -10.12 1.88 -3.63
CA VAL A 122 -10.37 1.64 -2.21
C VAL A 122 -11.86 1.72 -1.92
N ARG A 123 -12.38 0.64 -1.38
CA ARG A 123 -13.69 0.59 -0.73
C ARG A 123 -13.51 0.45 0.77
N ALA A 124 -14.01 1.41 1.49
CA ALA A 124 -13.86 1.47 2.93
C ALA A 124 -15.13 1.99 3.61
N SER A 125 -15.19 1.88 4.91
CA SER A 125 -16.18 2.57 5.72
C SER A 125 -15.48 3.26 6.89
N ALA A 126 -16.02 4.41 7.29
CA ALA A 126 -15.52 5.17 8.41
C ALA A 126 -16.65 5.77 9.23
N ILE A 127 -16.43 5.93 10.53
CA ILE A 127 -17.26 6.79 11.35
C ILE A 127 -16.72 8.21 11.22
N PRO A 128 -17.48 9.17 10.64
CA PRO A 128 -16.95 10.50 10.34
C PRO A 128 -16.39 11.23 11.55
N ARG A 129 -16.98 11.02 12.71
CA ARG A 129 -16.50 11.57 14.00
C ARG A 129 -15.11 11.06 14.35
N ASP A 130 -14.85 9.76 14.17
CA ASP A 130 -13.58 9.14 14.51
C ASP A 130 -12.50 9.57 13.49
N LEU A 131 -12.87 9.68 12.21
CA LEU A 131 -12.00 10.21 11.16
C LEU A 131 -11.62 11.68 11.44
N ALA A 132 -12.58 12.51 11.83
CA ALA A 132 -12.34 13.90 12.18
C ALA A 132 -11.46 14.04 13.43
N ALA A 133 -11.64 13.18 14.43
CA ALA A 133 -10.81 13.16 15.63
C ALA A 133 -9.35 12.76 15.30
N ASP A 134 -9.16 11.75 14.45
CA ASP A 134 -7.84 11.30 14.01
C ASP A 134 -7.12 12.39 13.18
N LEU A 135 -7.78 12.98 12.20
CA LEU A 135 -7.23 14.08 11.41
C LEU A 135 -6.94 15.31 12.28
N GLY A 136 -7.81 15.61 13.25
CA GLY A 136 -7.65 16.73 14.17
C GLY A 136 -6.45 16.57 15.11
N SER A 137 -6.18 15.36 15.57
CA SER A 137 -5.02 15.07 16.41
C SER A 137 -3.69 15.30 15.65
N ARG A 138 -3.69 15.13 14.35
CA ARG A 138 -2.50 15.22 13.47
C ARG A 138 -2.28 16.64 12.91
N ALA A 139 -3.38 17.30 12.50
CA ALA A 139 -3.31 18.63 11.88
C ALA A 139 -3.19 19.81 12.89
N GLY A 140 -3.20 19.52 14.20
CA GLY A 140 -3.14 20.57 15.24
C GLY A 140 -4.47 21.29 15.42
N GLY A 141 -5.37 20.71 16.21
CA GLY A 141 -6.48 21.34 16.95
C GLY A 141 -7.58 22.08 16.18
N ALA A 142 -7.25 23.05 15.35
CA ALA A 142 -8.27 23.95 14.75
C ALA A 142 -8.97 23.36 13.52
N LEU A 143 -8.24 22.64 12.66
CA LEU A 143 -8.80 22.03 11.44
C LEU A 143 -9.64 20.81 11.76
N GLY A 144 -9.26 20.03 12.78
CA GLY A 144 -10.02 18.86 13.21
C GLY A 144 -11.37 19.19 13.83
N GLY A 145 -11.44 20.31 14.57
CA GLY A 145 -12.72 20.82 15.10
C GLY A 145 -13.68 21.21 13.98
N LEU A 146 -13.20 21.89 12.96
CA LEU A 146 -14.01 22.31 11.81
C LEU A 146 -14.48 21.12 10.97
N ALA A 147 -13.62 20.14 10.73
CA ALA A 147 -13.96 18.91 9.99
C ALA A 147 -15.00 18.07 10.77
N GLY A 148 -14.83 17.94 12.09
CA GLY A 148 -15.78 17.25 12.96
C GLY A 148 -17.16 17.92 13.00
N ASP A 149 -17.19 19.25 13.10
CA ASP A 149 -18.44 20.04 13.10
C ASP A 149 -19.17 19.97 11.76
N LEU A 150 -18.45 20.01 10.65
CA LEU A 150 -19.01 19.84 9.32
C LEU A 150 -19.57 18.42 9.13
N ALA A 151 -18.83 17.40 9.53
CA ALA A 151 -19.30 16.02 9.47
C ALA A 151 -20.55 15.78 10.34
N ALA A 152 -20.60 16.37 11.54
CA ALA A 152 -21.76 16.26 12.42
C ALA A 152 -23.04 16.94 11.86
N ARG A 153 -22.88 17.98 11.08
CA ARG A 153 -24.01 18.78 10.52
C ARG A 153 -24.50 18.30 9.15
N THR A 154 -23.63 17.69 8.36
CA THR A 154 -23.93 17.37 6.96
C THR A 154 -24.19 15.89 6.71
N LEU A 155 -23.75 15.01 7.60
CA LEU A 155 -23.89 13.57 7.41
C LEU A 155 -25.08 12.98 8.18
N PRO A 156 -25.77 12.00 7.59
CA PRO A 156 -26.85 11.27 8.28
C PRO A 156 -26.37 10.63 9.57
N GLY A 157 -27.14 10.73 10.64
CA GLY A 157 -26.81 10.15 11.94
C GLY A 157 -25.82 10.95 12.80
N GLY A 158 -25.58 12.24 12.49
CA GLY A 158 -24.76 13.11 13.32
C GLY A 158 -23.29 12.70 13.41
N GLY A 159 -22.79 12.01 12.38
CA GLY A 159 -21.38 11.58 12.30
C GLY A 159 -21.01 10.37 13.17
N SER A 160 -21.98 9.68 13.79
CA SER A 160 -21.75 8.49 14.62
C SER A 160 -22.06 7.16 13.93
N VAL A 161 -22.62 7.22 12.72
CA VAL A 161 -22.90 6.04 11.89
C VAL A 161 -21.78 5.87 10.87
N ALA A 162 -21.32 4.62 10.67
CA ALA A 162 -20.34 4.33 9.64
C ALA A 162 -20.92 4.65 8.26
N VAL A 163 -20.15 5.37 7.47
CA VAL A 163 -20.50 5.74 6.09
C VAL A 163 -19.52 5.09 5.12
N PRO A 164 -20.00 4.62 3.95
CA PRO A 164 -19.15 4.11 2.91
C PRO A 164 -18.27 5.23 2.32
N VAL A 165 -17.06 4.87 1.98
CA VAL A 165 -16.04 5.72 1.36
C VAL A 165 -15.47 4.94 0.19
N ASP A 166 -15.67 5.45 -1.02
CA ASP A 166 -15.10 4.89 -2.24
C ASP A 166 -14.11 5.90 -2.81
N VAL A 167 -12.91 5.44 -3.12
CA VAL A 167 -11.85 6.29 -3.69
C VAL A 167 -11.18 5.55 -4.83
N GLN A 168 -11.09 6.21 -5.96
CA GLN A 168 -10.30 5.76 -7.11
C GLN A 168 -9.26 6.82 -7.42
N ALA A 169 -8.02 6.41 -7.65
CA ALA A 169 -6.97 7.36 -7.95
C ALA A 169 -5.96 6.77 -8.95
N VAL A 170 -5.42 7.66 -9.77
CA VAL A 170 -4.26 7.40 -10.61
C VAL A 170 -3.08 8.16 -10.03
N ILE A 171 -2.06 7.40 -9.67
CA ILE A 171 -0.92 7.89 -8.91
C ILE A 171 0.34 7.70 -9.76
N ALA A 172 1.00 8.80 -10.11
CA ALA A 172 2.34 8.74 -10.68
C ALA A 172 3.36 8.72 -9.53
N SER A 173 4.26 7.77 -9.56
CA SER A 173 5.41 7.72 -8.65
C SER A 173 6.70 7.74 -9.45
N GLN A 174 7.65 8.53 -9.00
CA GLN A 174 8.98 8.62 -9.58
C GLN A 174 10.00 8.79 -8.45
N ASP A 175 10.88 7.82 -8.26
CA ASP A 175 11.85 7.77 -7.17
C ASP A 175 11.17 7.95 -5.79
N GLY A 176 10.02 7.31 -5.57
CA GLY A 176 9.22 7.40 -4.35
C GLY A 176 8.52 8.75 -4.13
N ARG A 177 8.61 9.67 -5.11
CA ARG A 177 7.84 10.92 -5.09
C ARG A 177 6.50 10.68 -5.76
N VAL A 178 5.48 10.71 -4.95
CA VAL A 178 4.11 10.44 -5.35
C VAL A 178 3.42 11.74 -5.77
N SER A 179 2.73 11.69 -6.92
CA SER A 179 1.81 12.74 -7.35
C SER A 179 0.50 12.10 -7.82
N VAL A 180 -0.61 12.62 -7.36
CA VAL A 180 -1.93 12.20 -7.82
C VAL A 180 -2.23 12.93 -9.12
N THR A 181 -2.45 12.16 -10.19
CA THR A 181 -2.75 12.72 -11.52
C THR A 181 -4.25 12.78 -11.78
N ASP A 182 -5.00 11.87 -11.17
CA ASP A 182 -6.46 11.83 -11.24
C ASP A 182 -7.01 11.20 -9.98
N ALA A 183 -8.10 11.73 -9.45
CA ALA A 183 -8.76 11.19 -8.28
C ALA A 183 -10.27 11.43 -8.36
N ASP A 184 -11.02 10.38 -8.16
CA ASP A 184 -12.48 10.41 -7.99
C ASP A 184 -12.84 9.68 -6.70
N GLY A 185 -13.91 10.13 -6.07
CA GLY A 185 -14.35 9.50 -4.83
C GLY A 185 -15.70 9.96 -4.36
N SER A 186 -16.30 9.11 -3.54
CA SER A 186 -17.58 9.41 -2.88
C SER A 186 -17.51 9.09 -1.39
N VAL A 187 -18.23 9.88 -0.61
CA VAL A 187 -18.48 9.64 0.80
C VAL A 187 -19.98 9.59 1.02
N ALA A 188 -20.50 8.50 1.55
CA ALA A 188 -21.93 8.25 1.69
C ALA A 188 -22.70 8.34 0.35
N GLY A 189 -22.06 8.00 -0.77
CA GLY A 189 -22.64 8.08 -2.10
C GLY A 189 -22.74 9.50 -2.69
N LEU A 190 -22.18 10.49 -2.00
CA LEU A 190 -22.10 11.87 -2.50
C LEU A 190 -20.70 12.15 -3.05
N PRO A 191 -20.57 12.78 -4.23
CA PRO A 191 -19.29 13.18 -4.75
C PRO A 191 -18.57 14.10 -3.75
N SER A 192 -17.37 13.72 -3.38
CA SER A 192 -16.70 14.35 -2.22
C SER A 192 -15.54 15.27 -2.59
N GLY A 193 -15.51 15.87 -3.78
CA GLY A 193 -14.57 16.91 -4.18
C GLY A 193 -13.36 17.14 -3.25
N PRO A 194 -13.35 18.21 -2.44
CA PRO A 194 -12.22 18.52 -1.55
C PRO A 194 -11.96 17.45 -0.45
N LEU A 195 -12.98 16.67 -0.05
CA LEU A 195 -12.80 15.59 0.95
C LEU A 195 -12.06 14.40 0.35
N THR A 196 -12.21 14.13 -0.94
CA THR A 196 -11.45 13.07 -1.63
C THR A 196 -9.96 13.38 -1.59
N GLU A 197 -9.57 14.63 -1.84
CA GLU A 197 -8.15 15.05 -1.77
C GLU A 197 -7.58 14.88 -0.35
N ILE A 198 -8.36 15.21 0.69
CA ILE A 198 -7.93 15.07 2.09
C ILE A 198 -7.79 13.58 2.46
N VAL A 199 -8.77 12.75 2.09
CA VAL A 199 -8.73 11.31 2.36
C VAL A 199 -7.59 10.65 1.59
N LEU A 200 -7.42 11.04 0.32
CA LEU A 200 -6.35 10.52 -0.52
C LEU A 200 -4.96 10.92 0.01
N ALA A 201 -4.78 12.19 0.40
CA ALA A 201 -3.55 12.64 1.04
C ALA A 201 -3.28 11.87 2.32
N ALA A 202 -4.30 11.65 3.15
CA ALA A 202 -4.18 10.87 4.38
C ALA A 202 -3.87 9.39 4.12
N VAL A 203 -4.38 8.80 3.04
CA VAL A 203 -4.06 7.42 2.62
C VAL A 203 -2.64 7.36 2.06
N LEU A 204 -2.25 8.31 1.22
CA LEU A 204 -0.91 8.35 0.61
C LEU A 204 0.21 8.67 1.61
N GLU A 205 -0.07 9.48 2.66
CA GLU A 205 0.89 9.68 3.76
C GLU A 205 1.09 8.41 4.62
N ARG A 206 0.20 7.43 4.49
CA ARG A 206 0.18 6.22 5.31
C ARG A 206 0.61 4.95 4.57
N LEU A 207 0.63 5.00 3.24
CA LEU A 207 1.20 3.96 2.38
C LEU A 207 2.71 4.14 2.24
#